data_cf7b832c512e4e1542768938d57fea1d
#
_entry.id   cf7b832c512e4e1542768938d57fea1d
#
_cell.length_a   1.000
_cell.length_b   1.000
_cell.length_c   1.000
_cell.angle_alpha   90.00
_cell.angle_beta   90.00
_cell.angle_gamma   90.00
#
_symmetry.space_group_name_H-M   'P 1'
#
loop_
_entity.id
_entity.type
_entity.pdbx_description
1 polymer ?
#
loop_
_entity_poly.entity_id
_entity_poly.type
_entity_poly.pdbx_seq_one_letter_code
_entity_poly.pdbx_strand_id
1 'polypeptide(L)' 'MRKIMHKGIVGVVEDEKIEGDYCGHLLINGVACFYGKTEKELIQDFKEVVEFYLENCEQENNNVLSE' A
#
# COMPACT_ATOMS: atom_id res chain seq x y z
N MET A 1 -13.11 -5.10 8.37
CA MET A 1 -11.92 -4.43 7.78
C MET A 1 -10.86 -4.21 8.84
N ARG A 2 -9.62 -4.41 8.47
CA ARG A 2 -8.50 -4.10 9.35
C ARG A 2 -7.68 -3.00 8.73
N LYS A 3 -7.05 -2.20 9.58
CA LYS A 3 -6.14 -1.16 9.10
C LYS A 3 -4.75 -1.51 9.56
N ILE A 4 -3.81 -1.33 8.66
CA ILE A 4 -2.38 -1.53 8.96
C ILE A 4 -1.63 -0.28 8.52
N MET A 5 -0.45 -0.09 9.06
CA MET A 5 0.31 1.12 8.76
C MET A 5 1.79 0.81 8.62
N HIS A 6 2.43 1.51 7.69
CA HIS A 6 3.87 1.38 7.46
C HIS A 6 4.38 2.74 7.00
N LYS A 7 5.37 3.27 7.71
CA LYS A 7 5.97 4.56 7.39
C LYS A 7 4.95 5.68 7.23
N GLY A 8 3.91 5.65 8.06
CA GLY A 8 2.90 6.69 8.06
C GLY A 8 1.78 6.51 7.05
N ILE A 9 1.87 5.50 6.22
CA ILE A 9 0.84 5.20 5.21
C ILE A 9 -0.09 4.13 5.73
N VAL A 10 -1.38 4.41 5.70
CA VAL A 10 -2.39 3.47 6.18
C VAL A 10 -2.93 2.64 5.03
N GLY A 11 -3.04 1.34 5.26
CA GLY A 11 -3.69 0.43 4.32
C GLY A 11 -4.90 -0.20 4.96
N VAL A 12 -5.92 -0.46 4.16
CA VAL A 12 -7.14 -1.12 4.61
C VAL A 12 -7.17 -2.51 4.01
N VAL A 13 -7.34 -3.51 4.88
CA VAL A 13 -7.40 -4.91 4.47
C VAL A 13 -8.85 -5.36 4.47
N GLU A 14 -9.30 -5.95 3.37
CA GLU A 14 -10.66 -6.46 3.26
C GLU A 14 -10.84 -7.70 4.13
N ASP A 15 -12.02 -7.83 4.73
CA ASP A 15 -12.31 -8.98 5.58
C ASP A 15 -12.46 -10.27 4.79
N GLU A 16 -12.96 -10.17 3.59
CA GLU A 16 -13.20 -11.33 2.76
C GLU A 16 -12.11 -11.53 1.73
N LYS A 17 -11.77 -12.79 1.49
CA LYS A 17 -10.83 -13.12 0.45
C LYS A 17 -11.51 -13.01 -0.92
N ILE A 18 -10.75 -12.55 -1.90
CA ILE A 18 -11.21 -12.48 -3.28
C ILE A 18 -10.43 -13.52 -4.07
N GLU A 19 -11.14 -14.52 -4.58
CA GLU A 19 -10.54 -15.63 -5.32
C GLU A 19 -9.43 -16.33 -4.55
N GLY A 20 -9.64 -16.46 -3.23
CA GLY A 20 -8.68 -17.16 -2.39
C GLY A 20 -7.53 -16.31 -1.87
N ASP A 21 -7.46 -15.05 -2.29
CA ASP A 21 -6.40 -14.16 -1.86
C ASP A 21 -6.93 -13.07 -0.93
N TYR A 22 -6.11 -12.71 0.05
CA TYR A 22 -6.37 -11.52 0.83
C TYR A 22 -6.02 -10.31 -0.03
N CYS A 23 -6.76 -9.24 0.14
CA CYS A 23 -6.46 -8.02 -0.60
C CYS A 23 -6.73 -6.79 0.26
N GLY A 24 -6.15 -5.67 -0.16
CA GLY A 24 -6.35 -4.41 0.51
C GLY A 24 -5.91 -3.28 -0.40
N HIS A 25 -6.04 -2.06 0.13
CA HIS A 25 -5.65 -0.89 -0.65
C HIS A 25 -5.12 0.20 0.29
N LEU A 26 -4.32 1.10 -0.26
CA LEU A 26 -3.76 2.21 0.51
C LEU A 26 -4.76 3.36 0.57
N LEU A 27 -4.78 4.05 1.70
CA LEU A 27 -5.58 5.28 1.85
C LEU A 27 -4.72 6.46 1.43
N ILE A 28 -4.65 6.67 0.12
CA ILE A 28 -3.84 7.75 -0.47
C ILE A 28 -4.64 8.38 -1.60
N ASN A 29 -4.11 9.48 -2.14
CA ASN A 29 -4.69 10.10 -3.32
C ASN A 29 -4.26 9.30 -4.54
N GLY A 30 -5.10 8.37 -4.94
CA GLY A 30 -4.79 7.50 -6.05
C GLY A 30 -5.23 6.09 -5.74
N VAL A 31 -4.82 5.15 -6.56
CA VAL A 31 -5.19 3.75 -6.40
C VAL A 31 -3.93 2.91 -6.27
N ALA A 32 -3.82 2.21 -5.16
CA ALA A 32 -2.74 1.27 -4.95
C ALA A 32 -3.28 0.11 -4.13
N CYS A 33 -3.13 -1.08 -4.64
CA CYS A 33 -3.66 -2.29 -4.02
C CYS A 33 -2.53 -3.25 -3.69
N PHE A 34 -2.78 -4.11 -2.72
CA PHE A 34 -1.82 -5.15 -2.37
C PHE A 34 -2.56 -6.44 -2.11
N TYR A 35 -1.87 -7.57 -2.32
CA TYR A 35 -2.48 -8.90 -2.27
C TYR A 35 -1.54 -9.89 -1.61
N GLY A 36 -2.11 -10.97 -1.12
CA GLY A 36 -1.31 -12.07 -0.59
C GLY A 36 -2.17 -13.29 -0.35
N LYS A 37 -1.59 -14.47 -0.49
CA LYS A 37 -2.31 -15.71 -0.23
C LYS A 37 -2.42 -15.98 1.27
N THR A 38 -1.52 -15.42 2.04
CA THR A 38 -1.53 -15.50 3.50
C THR A 38 -1.41 -14.10 4.05
N GLU A 39 -1.72 -13.94 5.35
CA GLU A 39 -1.58 -12.63 5.97
C GLU A 39 -0.15 -12.13 5.91
N LYS A 40 0.80 -13.03 6.08
CA LYS A 40 2.21 -12.66 6.04
C LYS A 40 2.61 -12.13 4.67
N GLU A 41 2.15 -12.79 3.61
CA GLU A 41 2.43 -12.33 2.25
C GLU A 41 1.73 -11.01 1.96
N LEU A 42 0.51 -10.86 2.46
CA LEU A 42 -0.24 -9.62 2.30
C LEU A 42 0.50 -8.44 2.91
N ILE A 43 0.98 -8.61 4.15
CA ILE A 43 1.70 -7.56 4.84
C ILE A 43 3.01 -7.24 4.14
N GLN A 44 3.69 -8.24 3.64
CA GLN A 44 4.93 -8.05 2.89
C GLN A 44 4.68 -7.23 1.63
N ASP A 45 3.63 -7.58 0.90
CA ASP A 45 3.27 -6.86 -0.32
C ASP A 45 2.86 -5.43 0.01
N PHE A 46 2.12 -5.25 1.10
CA PHE A 46 1.74 -3.93 1.57
C PHE A 46 2.96 -3.04 1.80
N LYS A 47 3.96 -3.56 2.48
CA LYS A 47 5.17 -2.79 2.76
C LYS A 47 5.90 -2.41 1.48
N GLU A 48 5.97 -3.32 0.53
CA GLU A 48 6.63 -3.05 -0.75
C GLU A 48 5.88 -1.98 -1.53
N VAL A 49 4.55 -2.04 -1.53
CA VAL A 49 3.74 -1.05 -2.23
C VAL A 49 3.91 0.33 -1.58
N VAL A 50 3.91 0.38 -0.26
CA VAL A 50 4.11 1.64 0.46
C VAL A 50 5.47 2.25 0.12
N GLU A 51 6.50 1.45 0.14
CA GLU A 51 7.85 1.96 -0.13
C GLU A 51 7.99 2.44 -1.57
N PHE A 52 7.37 1.73 -2.50
CA PHE A 52 7.35 2.15 -3.88
C PHE A 52 6.61 3.48 -4.04
N TYR A 53 5.47 3.61 -3.37
CA TYR A 53 4.69 4.84 -3.41
C TYR A 53 5.48 6.03 -2.85
N LEU A 54 6.12 5.84 -1.70
CA LEU A 54 6.89 6.91 -1.06
C LEU A 54 8.08 7.33 -1.92
N GLU A 55 8.73 6.36 -2.53
CA GLU A 55 9.85 6.63 -3.39
C GLU A 55 9.45 7.48 -4.59
N ASN A 56 8.31 7.16 -5.19
CA ASN A 56 7.82 7.93 -6.33
C ASN A 56 7.32 9.31 -5.91
N CYS A 57 6.68 9.40 -4.75
CA CYS A 57 6.24 10.69 -4.23
C CYS A 57 7.41 11.62 -3.95
N GLU A 58 8.47 11.08 -3.39
CA GLU A 58 9.66 11.88 -3.12
C GLU A 58 10.26 12.42 -4.41
N GLN A 59 10.29 11.61 -5.45
CA GLN A 59 10.80 12.05 -6.74
C GLN A 59 9.94 13.16 -7.33
N GLU A 60 8.64 13.04 -7.20
CA GLU A 60 7.73 14.08 -7.69
C GLU A 60 7.90 15.36 -6.90
N ASN A 61 8.04 15.25 -5.59
CA ASN A 61 8.25 16.42 -4.75
C ASN A 61 9.56 17.12 -5.09
N ASN A 62 10.59 16.35 -5.35
CA ASN A 62 11.88 16.92 -5.73
C ASN A 62 11.78 17.67 -7.03
N ASN A 63 11.05 17.13 -8.00
CA ASN A 63 10.86 17.81 -9.27
C ASN A 63 10.13 19.14 -9.09
N VAL A 64 9.11 19.15 -8.24
CA VAL A 64 8.36 20.37 -7.97
C VAL A 64 9.24 21.41 -7.30
N LEU A 65 10.05 20.96 -6.36
CA LEU A 65 10.92 21.88 -5.63
C LEU A 65 12.03 22.44 -6.47
N SER A 66 12.47 21.71 -7.49
CA SER A 66 13.53 22.19 -8.34
C SER A 66 13.08 23.26 -9.32
N GLU A 67 11.80 23.43 -9.45
CA GLU A 67 11.25 24.50 -10.28
C GLU A 67 11.16 25.80 -9.49
#